data_ab069fbebd74f3a730e7a0fb1dc1f6ac
#
_entry.id   ab069fbebd74f3a730e7a0fb1dc1f6ac
#
_cell.length_a   1.000
_cell.length_b   1.000
_cell.length_c   1.000
_cell.angle_alpha   90.00
_cell.angle_beta   90.00
_cell.angle_gamma   90.00
#
_symmetry.space_group_name_H-M   'P 1'
#
loop_
_entity.id
_entity.type
_entity.pdbx_description
1 polymer ?
#
loop_
_entity_poly.entity_id
_entity_poly.type
_entity_poly.pdbx_seq_one_letter_code
_entity_poly.pdbx_strand_id
1 'polypeptide(L)'
;IQVKCTATSGFSMPHMPVTGVSGVDLYMKDADGQALWCGVKYSFGDTVRYTYDNLTYPRQSDKGNEFCLYLPLYNGVNLMEIGVPAGSHFEFAAPSKKKPVVIYGTSIAQGACASRPGMAWTNILQRKLDFPVVNLGFSGNGRLEEEFFRLLAETDASLFVIDCMPNMTEDDRVGLIADRMTKGIRILREKSQAPILLVEHDGYMAAAPA
;
A
#
# COMPACT_ATOMS: atom_id res chain seq x y z
N ILE A 1 3.91 13.92 18.00
CA ILE A 1 4.31 13.98 16.58
C ILE A 1 3.29 14.81 15.84
N GLN A 2 3.75 15.70 14.98
CA GLN A 2 2.90 16.46 14.08
C GLN A 2 3.18 16.02 12.63
N VAL A 3 2.13 15.91 11.84
CA VAL A 3 2.24 15.63 10.40
C VAL A 3 1.45 16.69 9.65
N LYS A 4 2.10 17.33 8.69
CA LYS A 4 1.48 18.27 7.77
C LYS A 4 1.73 17.80 6.36
N CYS A 5 0.69 17.67 5.55
CA CYS A 5 0.83 17.31 4.16
C CYS A 5 -0.19 18.01 3.27
N THR A 6 0.16 18.18 2.00
CA THR A 6 -0.73 18.71 0.97
C THR A 6 -1.01 17.61 -0.05
N ALA A 7 -2.29 17.46 -0.41
CA ALA A 7 -2.73 16.48 -1.39
C ALA A 7 -2.67 17.02 -2.82
N THR A 8 -2.59 16.12 -3.80
CA THR A 8 -2.53 16.47 -5.23
C THR A 8 -3.88 16.67 -5.89
N SER A 9 -4.95 16.14 -5.28
CA SER A 9 -6.30 16.10 -5.86
C SER A 9 -7.37 16.21 -4.76
N GLY A 10 -8.65 16.12 -5.15
CA GLY A 10 -9.77 16.15 -4.22
C GLY A 10 -9.67 15.06 -3.15
N PHE A 11 -10.18 15.36 -1.94
CA PHE A 11 -9.97 14.51 -0.76
C PHE A 11 -10.82 13.26 -0.72
N SER A 12 -11.94 13.22 -1.44
CA SER A 12 -12.93 12.16 -1.31
C SER A 12 -13.23 11.48 -2.64
N MET A 13 -13.57 10.23 -2.53
CA MET A 13 -14.22 9.45 -3.59
C MET A 13 -15.57 8.96 -3.05
N PRO A 14 -16.65 8.96 -3.86
CA PRO A 14 -18.02 8.76 -3.34
C PRO A 14 -18.26 7.39 -2.70
N HIS A 15 -17.43 6.41 -2.99
CA HIS A 15 -17.56 5.03 -2.53
C HIS A 15 -16.45 4.59 -1.56
N MET A 16 -15.56 5.52 -1.16
CA MET A 16 -14.43 5.20 -0.28
C MET A 16 -14.34 6.13 0.92
N PRO A 17 -13.93 5.64 2.10
CA PRO A 17 -13.67 6.50 3.25
C PRO A 17 -12.59 7.54 2.94
N VAL A 18 -12.84 8.81 3.25
CA VAL A 18 -11.86 9.90 3.08
C VAL A 18 -10.55 9.63 3.81
N THR A 19 -10.64 8.99 4.97
CA THR A 19 -9.48 8.58 5.76
C THR A 19 -8.57 7.58 5.05
N GLY A 20 -9.13 6.71 4.21
CA GLY A 20 -8.36 5.81 3.35
C GLY A 20 -7.85 6.50 2.09
N VAL A 21 -8.69 7.32 1.45
CA VAL A 21 -8.35 8.01 0.20
C VAL A 21 -7.21 9.01 0.41
N SER A 22 -7.34 9.89 1.41
CA SER A 22 -6.48 11.08 1.59
C SER A 22 -5.85 11.21 2.98
N GLY A 23 -6.18 10.32 3.92
CA GLY A 23 -5.62 10.35 5.26
C GLY A 23 -4.20 9.80 5.33
N VAL A 24 -3.51 10.17 6.40
CA VAL A 24 -2.27 9.52 6.83
C VAL A 24 -2.52 8.74 8.11
N ASP A 25 -1.81 7.65 8.31
CA ASP A 25 -2.08 6.72 9.40
C ASP A 25 -0.79 6.35 10.13
N LEU A 26 -0.72 6.64 11.42
CA LEU A 26 0.48 6.48 12.23
C LEU A 26 0.41 5.21 13.08
N TYR A 27 1.46 4.43 13.02
CA TYR A 27 1.71 3.29 13.90
C TYR A 27 3.03 3.48 14.63
N MET A 28 3.13 2.94 15.83
CA MET A 28 4.37 2.85 16.59
C MET A 28 4.73 1.37 16.78
N LYS A 29 6.01 1.02 16.74
CA LYS A 29 6.48 -0.30 17.17
C LYS A 29 6.81 -0.26 18.67
N ASP A 30 6.31 -1.24 19.42
CA ASP A 30 6.72 -1.45 20.80
C ASP A 30 8.06 -2.18 20.90
N ALA A 31 8.53 -2.42 22.12
CA ALA A 31 9.80 -3.12 22.38
C ALA A 31 9.83 -4.57 21.86
N ASP A 32 8.67 -5.19 21.68
CA ASP A 32 8.53 -6.54 21.12
C ASP A 32 8.40 -6.52 19.59
N GLY A 33 8.45 -5.34 18.97
CA GLY A 33 8.29 -5.14 17.53
C GLY A 33 6.84 -5.17 17.04
N GLN A 34 5.86 -5.17 17.96
CA GLN A 34 4.45 -5.15 17.59
C GLN A 34 4.03 -3.75 17.16
N ALA A 35 3.29 -3.68 16.06
CA ALA A 35 2.77 -2.42 15.53
C ALA A 35 1.49 -1.99 16.27
N LEU A 36 1.58 -0.90 16.99
CA LEU A 36 0.48 -0.31 17.74
C LEU A 36 -0.06 0.91 16.99
N TRP A 37 -1.37 0.94 16.81
CA TRP A 37 -2.02 2.04 16.10
C TRP A 37 -2.10 3.29 16.97
N CYS A 38 -1.63 4.44 16.45
CA CYS A 38 -1.57 5.71 17.18
C CYS A 38 -2.82 6.58 17.01
N GLY A 39 -3.80 6.14 16.22
CA GLY A 39 -5.04 6.86 16.00
C GLY A 39 -5.19 7.42 14.59
N VAL A 40 -6.42 7.82 14.27
CA VAL A 40 -6.80 8.44 12.99
C VAL A 40 -7.28 9.85 13.25
N LYS A 41 -7.12 10.71 12.24
CA LYS A 41 -7.59 12.09 12.24
C LYS A 41 -8.58 12.28 11.09
N TYR A 42 -9.56 13.16 11.29
CA TYR A 42 -10.72 13.33 10.41
C TYR A 42 -10.80 14.73 9.80
N SER A 43 -9.83 15.60 10.06
CA SER A 43 -9.81 16.95 9.51
C SER A 43 -9.11 16.96 8.17
N PHE A 44 -9.80 17.37 7.12
CA PHE A 44 -9.31 17.47 5.76
C PHE A 44 -9.46 18.89 5.24
N GLY A 45 -8.56 19.32 4.40
CA GLY A 45 -8.49 20.63 3.76
C GLY A 45 -7.30 20.66 2.81
N ASP A 46 -7.05 21.75 2.11
CA ASP A 46 -5.93 21.88 1.16
C ASP A 46 -4.59 21.47 1.79
N THR A 47 -4.48 21.67 3.10
CA THR A 47 -3.37 21.19 3.92
C THR A 47 -3.94 20.37 5.08
N VAL A 48 -3.57 19.11 5.13
CA VAL A 48 -3.85 18.24 6.27
C VAL A 48 -2.82 18.52 7.36
N ARG A 49 -3.30 18.74 8.60
CA ARG A 49 -2.46 18.95 9.79
C ARG A 49 -2.96 18.06 10.91
N TYR A 50 -2.15 17.09 11.30
CA TYR A 50 -2.48 16.14 12.35
C TYR A 50 -1.49 16.24 13.49
N THR A 51 -1.99 16.23 14.73
CA THR A 51 -1.18 16.11 15.94
C THR A 51 -1.52 14.78 16.61
N TYR A 52 -0.51 14.00 16.87
CA TYR A 52 -0.58 12.75 17.62
C TYR A 52 0.06 13.00 18.98
N ASP A 53 -0.80 13.08 19.99
CA ASP A 53 -0.42 13.35 21.37
C ASP A 53 -0.45 12.07 22.20
N ASN A 54 0.15 12.11 23.40
CA ASN A 54 0.12 11.02 24.38
C ASN A 54 0.61 9.67 23.82
N LEU A 55 1.65 9.71 22.98
CA LEU A 55 2.27 8.53 22.40
C LEU A 55 3.19 7.83 23.42
N THR A 56 2.66 7.56 24.60
CA THR A 56 3.34 6.82 25.67
C THR A 56 2.73 5.43 25.77
N TYR A 57 3.56 4.42 25.64
CA TYR A 57 3.13 3.04 25.69
C TYR A 57 3.93 2.28 26.75
N PRO A 58 3.34 1.25 27.42
CA PRO A 58 3.95 0.58 28.56
C PRO A 58 5.28 -0.13 28.27
N ARG A 59 5.57 -0.37 26.99
CA ARG A 59 6.77 -1.09 26.54
C ARG A 59 7.52 -0.28 25.49
N GLN A 60 8.10 0.83 25.94
CA GLN A 60 8.98 1.63 25.07
C GLN A 60 10.36 0.98 24.97
N SER A 61 10.97 1.09 23.82
CA SER A 61 12.36 0.67 23.63
C SER A 61 13.30 1.68 24.26
N ASP A 62 14.34 1.23 24.95
CA ASP A 62 15.44 2.08 25.47
C ASP A 62 16.19 2.80 24.35
N LYS A 63 16.05 2.35 23.09
CA LYS A 63 16.66 2.94 21.89
C LYS A 63 15.84 4.06 21.25
N GLY A 64 14.72 4.43 21.85
CA GLY A 64 13.73 5.36 21.29
C GLY A 64 12.55 4.65 20.65
N ASN A 65 11.64 5.43 20.05
CA ASN A 65 10.41 4.92 19.47
C ASN A 65 10.51 4.89 17.95
N GLU A 66 10.23 3.74 17.34
CA GLU A 66 10.11 3.61 15.89
C GLU A 66 8.65 3.83 15.48
N PHE A 67 8.45 4.71 14.50
CA PHE A 67 7.14 5.00 13.94
C PHE A 67 7.07 4.66 12.47
N CYS A 68 5.91 4.17 12.02
CA CYS A 68 5.59 3.97 10.62
C CYS A 68 4.40 4.86 10.24
N LEU A 69 4.62 5.79 9.32
CA LEU A 69 3.58 6.66 8.78
C LEU A 69 3.16 6.14 7.40
N TYR A 70 1.93 5.62 7.32
CA TYR A 70 1.34 5.22 6.04
C TYR A 70 0.75 6.44 5.33
N LEU A 71 1.06 6.56 4.04
CA LEU A 71 0.58 7.63 3.17
C LEU A 71 -0.81 7.30 2.61
N PRO A 72 -1.54 8.31 2.07
CA PRO A 72 -2.82 8.11 1.42
C PRO A 72 -2.79 7.01 0.37
N LEU A 73 -3.90 6.23 0.27
CA LEU A 73 -3.97 5.13 -0.70
C LEU A 73 -4.31 5.60 -2.11
N TYR A 74 -5.06 6.71 -2.23
CA TYR A 74 -5.59 7.19 -3.51
C TYR A 74 -5.24 8.63 -3.84
N ASN A 75 -4.61 9.34 -2.92
CA ASN A 75 -4.19 10.71 -3.14
C ASN A 75 -2.67 10.83 -3.11
N GLY A 76 -2.10 11.58 -4.03
CA GLY A 76 -0.69 11.92 -3.99
C GLY A 76 -0.39 12.95 -2.90
N VAL A 77 0.86 13.02 -2.47
CA VAL A 77 1.36 14.00 -1.50
C VAL A 77 2.41 14.86 -2.17
N ASN A 78 2.15 16.17 -2.28
CA ASN A 78 3.11 17.12 -2.85
C ASN A 78 4.14 17.59 -1.84
N LEU A 79 3.73 17.78 -0.60
CA LEU A 79 4.58 18.22 0.50
C LEU A 79 4.24 17.43 1.75
N MET A 80 5.27 17.00 2.48
CA MET A 80 5.12 16.42 3.82
C MET A 80 6.14 17.02 4.77
N GLU A 81 5.66 17.45 5.92
CA GLU A 81 6.49 17.90 7.02
C GLU A 81 6.15 17.07 8.26
N ILE A 82 7.18 16.57 8.93
CA ILE A 82 7.05 15.83 10.19
C ILE A 82 7.70 16.66 11.29
N GLY A 83 6.92 16.99 12.31
CA GLY A 83 7.36 17.74 13.48
C GLY A 83 7.47 16.86 14.71
N VAL A 84 8.55 17.03 15.45
CA VAL A 84 8.78 16.42 16.76
C VAL A 84 9.03 17.54 17.81
N PRO A 85 8.91 17.27 19.11
CA PRO A 85 9.22 18.26 20.13
C PRO A 85 10.65 18.79 19.99
N ALA A 86 10.85 20.07 20.27
CA ALA A 86 12.17 20.70 20.25
C ALA A 86 13.14 19.94 21.15
N GLY A 87 14.35 19.69 20.64
CA GLY A 87 15.38 18.94 21.35
C GLY A 87 15.26 17.41 21.24
N SER A 88 14.20 16.88 20.59
CA SER A 88 14.12 15.45 20.32
C SER A 88 15.10 15.07 19.20
N HIS A 89 15.73 13.92 19.35
CA HIS A 89 16.45 13.27 18.24
C HIS A 89 15.43 12.69 17.25
N PHE A 90 15.65 12.92 15.96
CA PHE A 90 14.81 12.39 14.87
C PHE A 90 15.69 11.91 13.73
N GLU A 91 15.45 10.69 13.29
CA GLU A 91 16.09 10.11 12.11
C GLU A 91 15.12 9.21 11.35
N PHE A 92 15.37 9.02 10.07
CA PHE A 92 14.66 8.02 9.29
C PHE A 92 15.29 6.64 9.51
N ALA A 93 14.45 5.64 9.77
CA ALA A 93 14.92 4.26 9.84
C ALA A 93 15.50 3.81 8.48
N ALA A 94 16.59 3.08 8.53
CA ALA A 94 17.17 2.51 7.32
C ALA A 94 16.18 1.55 6.63
N PRO A 95 16.09 1.58 5.29
CA PRO A 95 15.27 0.63 4.56
C PRO A 95 15.63 -0.82 4.88
N SER A 96 14.63 -1.69 4.90
CA SER A 96 14.86 -3.14 5.05
C SER A 96 15.78 -3.65 3.94
N LYS A 97 16.74 -4.52 4.32
CA LYS A 97 17.62 -5.23 3.38
C LYS A 97 16.99 -6.51 2.82
N LYS A 98 15.82 -6.92 3.34
CA LYS A 98 15.09 -8.08 2.84
C LYS A 98 14.55 -7.75 1.43
N LYS A 99 14.59 -8.73 0.53
CA LYS A 99 13.98 -8.59 -0.79
C LYS A 99 12.47 -8.45 -0.64
N PRO A 100 11.81 -7.49 -1.29
CA PRO A 100 10.38 -7.24 -1.11
C PRO A 100 9.51 -8.34 -1.73
N VAL A 101 8.30 -8.47 -1.20
CA VAL A 101 7.16 -9.02 -1.94
C VAL A 101 6.62 -7.91 -2.84
N VAL A 102 6.56 -8.13 -4.13
CA VAL A 102 6.06 -7.15 -5.11
C VAL A 102 4.68 -7.59 -5.57
N ILE A 103 3.69 -6.72 -5.39
CA ILE A 103 2.29 -6.99 -5.71
C ILE A 103 1.87 -6.08 -6.86
N TYR A 104 1.56 -6.65 -8.01
CA TYR A 104 1.00 -5.95 -9.15
C TYR A 104 -0.47 -6.30 -9.29
N GLY A 105 -1.34 -5.29 -9.32
CA GLY A 105 -2.77 -5.54 -9.35
C GLY A 105 -3.63 -4.32 -9.60
N THR A 106 -4.89 -4.45 -9.21
CA THR A 106 -5.96 -3.48 -9.44
C THR A 106 -6.18 -2.56 -8.24
N SER A 107 -7.34 -1.88 -8.19
CA SER A 107 -7.80 -1.12 -7.03
C SER A 107 -7.87 -1.95 -5.74
N ILE A 108 -8.15 -3.26 -5.86
CA ILE A 108 -8.20 -4.17 -4.71
C ILE A 108 -6.80 -4.31 -4.10
N ALA A 109 -5.78 -4.51 -4.93
CA ALA A 109 -4.40 -4.53 -4.48
C ALA A 109 -3.96 -3.17 -3.90
N GLN A 110 -4.37 -2.06 -4.53
CA GLN A 110 -4.09 -0.70 -4.05
C GLN A 110 -4.63 -0.43 -2.63
N GLY A 111 -5.71 -1.12 -2.25
CA GLY A 111 -6.34 -0.99 -0.94
C GLY A 111 -7.67 -0.23 -0.99
N ALA A 112 -8.42 -0.37 -2.09
CA ALA A 112 -9.75 0.23 -2.25
C ALA A 112 -10.65 -0.05 -1.04
N CYS A 113 -11.39 0.97 -0.61
CA CYS A 113 -12.35 0.94 0.49
C CYS A 113 -11.75 0.60 1.87
N ALA A 114 -10.42 0.52 2.00
CA ALA A 114 -9.82 0.42 3.32
C ALA A 114 -10.15 1.65 4.16
N SER A 115 -10.49 1.43 5.42
CA SER A 115 -10.93 2.51 6.33
C SER A 115 -9.85 3.58 6.58
N ARG A 116 -8.59 3.24 6.41
CA ARG A 116 -7.41 4.10 6.52
C ARG A 116 -6.19 3.41 5.90
N PRO A 117 -5.11 4.12 5.59
CA PRO A 117 -3.96 3.55 4.87
C PRO A 117 -3.38 2.28 5.51
N GLY A 118 -3.17 2.26 6.81
CA GLY A 118 -2.63 1.09 7.50
C GLY A 118 -3.55 -0.15 7.46
N MET A 119 -4.80 -0.02 7.01
CA MET A 119 -5.76 -1.11 6.86
C MET A 119 -5.85 -1.65 5.42
N ALA A 120 -5.09 -1.12 4.47
CA ALA A 120 -4.88 -1.82 3.22
C ALA A 120 -4.28 -3.21 3.51
N TRP A 121 -4.79 -4.25 2.86
CA TRP A 121 -4.38 -5.63 3.16
C TRP A 121 -2.88 -5.86 2.96
N THR A 122 -2.27 -5.18 2.01
CA THR A 122 -0.83 -5.20 1.76
C THR A 122 -0.04 -4.64 2.94
N ASN A 123 -0.51 -3.56 3.55
CA ASN A 123 0.10 -2.96 4.74
C ASN A 123 -0.10 -3.81 5.99
N ILE A 124 -1.24 -4.52 6.08
CA ILE A 124 -1.47 -5.52 7.14
C ILE A 124 -0.48 -6.68 6.99
N LEU A 125 -0.28 -7.20 5.79
CA LEU A 125 0.68 -8.28 5.53
C LEU A 125 2.09 -7.84 5.88
N GLN A 126 2.51 -6.65 5.47
CA GLN A 126 3.83 -6.11 5.79
C GLN A 126 4.09 -6.11 7.29
N ARG A 127 3.13 -5.63 8.09
CA ARG A 127 3.26 -5.62 9.56
C ARG A 127 3.27 -7.02 10.17
N LYS A 128 2.40 -7.92 9.69
CA LYS A 128 2.28 -9.28 10.22
C LYS A 128 3.49 -10.17 9.90
N LEU A 129 4.05 -10.01 8.73
CA LEU A 129 5.16 -10.84 8.25
C LEU A 129 6.53 -10.19 8.52
N ASP A 130 6.56 -8.94 8.95
CA ASP A 130 7.78 -8.13 9.07
C ASP A 130 8.64 -8.22 7.78
N PHE A 131 7.98 -8.03 6.65
CA PHE A 131 8.58 -8.17 5.33
C PHE A 131 8.23 -6.95 4.46
N PRO A 132 9.18 -6.37 3.72
CA PRO A 132 8.88 -5.24 2.84
C PRO A 132 7.90 -5.67 1.74
N VAL A 133 6.86 -4.87 1.55
CA VAL A 133 5.87 -5.05 0.48
C VAL A 133 5.89 -3.83 -0.42
N VAL A 134 6.07 -4.05 -1.72
CA VAL A 134 5.91 -3.03 -2.76
C VAL A 134 4.53 -3.23 -3.38
N ASN A 135 3.63 -2.30 -3.09
CA ASN A 135 2.27 -2.34 -3.60
C ASN A 135 2.19 -1.53 -4.90
N LEU A 136 1.98 -2.21 -6.00
CA LEU A 136 1.74 -1.67 -7.34
C LEU A 136 0.31 -1.98 -7.79
N GLY A 137 -0.65 -1.62 -6.95
CA GLY A 137 -2.07 -1.65 -7.27
C GLY A 137 -2.46 -0.38 -8.03
N PHE A 138 -3.19 -0.54 -9.14
CA PHE A 138 -3.59 0.53 -10.04
C PHE A 138 -5.10 0.50 -10.28
N SER A 139 -5.82 1.42 -9.65
CA SER A 139 -7.28 1.51 -9.77
C SER A 139 -7.73 1.74 -11.21
N GLY A 140 -8.64 0.90 -11.71
CA GLY A 140 -9.11 0.93 -13.09
C GLY A 140 -8.12 0.40 -14.12
N ASN A 141 -6.89 0.09 -13.70
CA ASN A 141 -5.78 -0.43 -14.52
C ASN A 141 -5.26 -1.75 -13.91
N GLY A 142 -3.98 -2.06 -14.13
CA GLY A 142 -3.43 -3.35 -13.71
C GLY A 142 -4.05 -4.47 -14.56
N ARG A 143 -3.86 -4.38 -15.90
CA ARG A 143 -4.47 -5.28 -16.88
C ARG A 143 -3.43 -6.14 -17.59
N LEU A 144 -2.39 -6.55 -16.85
CA LEU A 144 -1.29 -7.36 -17.34
C LEU A 144 -0.53 -6.70 -18.50
N GLU A 145 -0.28 -5.40 -18.38
CA GLU A 145 0.46 -4.62 -19.38
C GLU A 145 1.94 -5.06 -19.40
N GLU A 146 2.47 -5.26 -20.59
CA GLU A 146 3.83 -5.78 -20.81
C GLU A 146 4.88 -4.84 -20.23
N GLU A 147 4.66 -3.53 -20.34
CA GLU A 147 5.55 -2.48 -19.83
C GLU A 147 5.73 -2.60 -18.31
N PHE A 148 4.67 -2.93 -17.58
CA PHE A 148 4.76 -3.17 -16.14
C PHE A 148 5.57 -4.41 -15.82
N PHE A 149 5.43 -5.49 -16.54
CA PHE A 149 6.26 -6.68 -16.31
C PHE A 149 7.74 -6.40 -16.54
N ARG A 150 8.08 -5.51 -17.50
CA ARG A 150 9.47 -5.07 -17.70
C ARG A 150 10.01 -4.31 -16.49
N LEU A 151 9.20 -3.40 -15.91
CA LEU A 151 9.56 -2.68 -14.67
C LEU A 151 9.66 -3.62 -13.47
N LEU A 152 8.72 -4.54 -13.31
CA LEU A 152 8.77 -5.56 -12.26
C LEU A 152 10.05 -6.39 -12.33
N ALA A 153 10.49 -6.76 -13.53
CA ALA A 153 11.69 -7.53 -13.77
C ALA A 153 13.00 -6.82 -13.35
N GLU A 154 12.96 -5.50 -13.12
CA GLU A 154 14.08 -4.73 -12.57
C GLU A 154 14.19 -4.83 -11.04
N THR A 155 13.15 -5.37 -10.38
CA THR A 155 13.11 -5.47 -8.93
C THR A 155 13.66 -6.82 -8.46
N ASP A 156 14.61 -6.78 -7.53
CA ASP A 156 15.10 -8.00 -6.86
C ASP A 156 14.09 -8.46 -5.79
N ALA A 157 12.99 -9.02 -6.25
CA ALA A 157 11.89 -9.46 -5.41
C ALA A 157 12.11 -10.85 -4.78
N SER A 158 11.53 -11.08 -3.60
CA SER A 158 11.41 -12.42 -2.99
C SER A 158 10.22 -13.21 -3.52
N LEU A 159 9.17 -12.50 -3.96
CA LEU A 159 7.93 -13.04 -4.50
C LEU A 159 7.26 -11.99 -5.37
N PHE A 160 6.76 -12.38 -6.53
CA PHE A 160 5.82 -11.57 -7.31
C PHE A 160 4.40 -12.09 -7.10
N VAL A 161 3.46 -11.18 -6.83
CA VAL A 161 2.03 -11.47 -6.75
C VAL A 161 1.34 -10.71 -7.87
N ILE A 162 0.62 -11.42 -8.74
CA ILE A 162 -0.08 -10.84 -9.89
C ILE A 162 -1.58 -10.97 -9.63
N ASP A 163 -2.23 -9.84 -9.32
CA ASP A 163 -3.63 -9.71 -8.92
C ASP A 163 -4.38 -8.75 -9.85
N CYS A 164 -4.35 -9.07 -11.15
CA CYS A 164 -4.89 -8.19 -12.20
C CYS A 164 -6.28 -8.61 -12.71
N MET A 165 -6.74 -9.80 -12.35
CA MET A 165 -7.97 -10.39 -12.87
C MET A 165 -9.23 -9.55 -12.63
N PRO A 166 -9.41 -8.84 -11.50
CA PRO A 166 -10.62 -8.04 -11.26
C PRO A 166 -10.93 -6.99 -12.34
N ASN A 167 -9.91 -6.48 -13.05
CA ASN A 167 -10.11 -5.50 -14.12
C ASN A 167 -10.15 -6.11 -15.53
N MET A 168 -10.23 -7.44 -15.64
CA MET A 168 -10.20 -8.18 -16.91
C MET A 168 -11.41 -9.10 -17.09
N THR A 169 -12.46 -8.91 -16.31
CA THR A 169 -13.64 -9.79 -16.27
C THR A 169 -14.67 -9.50 -17.36
N GLU A 170 -14.54 -8.38 -18.08
CA GLU A 170 -15.49 -8.00 -19.13
C GLU A 170 -15.09 -8.59 -20.48
N ASP A 171 -16.08 -9.01 -21.26
CA ASP A 171 -15.98 -9.54 -22.62
C ASP A 171 -15.17 -10.83 -22.77
N ASP A 172 -15.05 -11.32 -23.99
CA ASP A 172 -14.27 -12.50 -24.37
C ASP A 172 -12.76 -12.24 -24.26
N ARG A 173 -12.28 -12.04 -23.03
CA ARG A 173 -10.89 -11.73 -22.72
C ARG A 173 -10.07 -12.94 -22.28
N VAL A 174 -10.66 -14.12 -22.29
CA VAL A 174 -9.96 -15.34 -21.83
C VAL A 174 -8.66 -15.53 -22.60
N GLY A 175 -8.68 -15.42 -23.92
CA GLY A 175 -7.48 -15.51 -24.74
C GLY A 175 -6.47 -14.39 -24.47
N LEU A 176 -6.94 -13.18 -24.25
CA LEU A 176 -6.11 -12.01 -23.94
C LEU A 176 -5.41 -12.14 -22.58
N ILE A 177 -6.13 -12.64 -21.57
CA ILE A 177 -5.56 -12.89 -20.24
C ILE A 177 -4.42 -13.90 -20.32
N ALA A 178 -4.67 -15.05 -20.96
CA ALA A 178 -3.66 -16.10 -21.09
C ALA A 178 -2.43 -15.63 -21.89
N ASP A 179 -2.62 -14.88 -22.96
CA ASP A 179 -1.54 -14.33 -23.78
C ASP A 179 -0.68 -13.33 -22.96
N ARG A 180 -1.31 -12.32 -22.35
CA ARG A 180 -0.62 -11.29 -21.55
C ARG A 180 0.09 -11.88 -20.34
N MET A 181 -0.55 -12.81 -19.62
CA MET A 181 0.04 -13.49 -18.48
C MET A 181 1.26 -14.30 -18.90
N THR A 182 1.15 -15.07 -19.99
CA THR A 182 2.26 -15.87 -20.53
C THR A 182 3.45 -14.99 -20.91
N LYS A 183 3.21 -13.88 -21.61
CA LYS A 183 4.24 -12.91 -21.98
C LYS A 183 4.88 -12.29 -20.75
N GLY A 184 4.06 -11.84 -19.80
CA GLY A 184 4.53 -11.22 -18.56
C GLY A 184 5.40 -12.18 -17.73
N ILE A 185 4.99 -13.44 -17.58
CA ILE A 185 5.80 -14.44 -16.86
C ILE A 185 7.13 -14.67 -17.58
N ARG A 186 7.16 -14.74 -18.92
CA ARG A 186 8.41 -14.89 -19.67
C ARG A 186 9.36 -13.73 -19.40
N ILE A 187 8.87 -12.49 -19.44
CA ILE A 187 9.66 -11.27 -19.12
C ILE A 187 10.25 -11.37 -17.71
N LEU A 188 9.45 -11.74 -16.70
CA LEU A 188 9.96 -11.90 -15.33
C LEU A 188 11.04 -12.98 -15.27
N ARG A 189 10.86 -14.10 -15.97
CA ARG A 189 11.79 -15.23 -15.96
C ARG A 189 13.12 -14.94 -16.67
N GLU A 190 13.20 -13.92 -17.51
CA GLU A 190 14.46 -13.47 -18.11
C GLU A 190 15.44 -12.94 -17.05
N LYS A 191 14.93 -12.38 -15.95
CA LYS A 191 15.75 -11.70 -14.93
C LYS A 191 15.60 -12.26 -13.52
N SER A 192 14.52 -13.02 -13.23
CA SER A 192 14.23 -13.46 -11.87
C SER A 192 13.76 -14.91 -11.79
N GLN A 193 14.26 -15.61 -10.76
CA GLN A 193 13.78 -16.95 -10.37
C GLN A 193 12.84 -16.90 -9.16
N ALA A 194 12.49 -15.71 -8.67
CA ALA A 194 11.57 -15.56 -7.55
C ALA A 194 10.22 -16.25 -7.86
N PRO A 195 9.56 -16.86 -6.88
CA PRO A 195 8.22 -17.40 -7.05
C PRO A 195 7.25 -16.35 -7.63
N ILE A 196 6.28 -16.80 -8.41
CA ILE A 196 5.18 -15.99 -8.92
C ILE A 196 3.89 -16.60 -8.43
N LEU A 197 3.11 -15.82 -7.68
CA LEU A 197 1.76 -16.17 -7.24
C LEU A 197 0.77 -15.47 -8.18
N LEU A 198 -0.06 -16.25 -8.86
CA LEU A 198 -1.18 -15.75 -9.65
C LEU A 198 -2.42 -15.78 -8.78
N VAL A 199 -3.13 -14.66 -8.71
CA VAL A 199 -4.37 -14.53 -7.95
C VAL A 199 -5.54 -14.58 -8.92
N GLU A 200 -6.42 -15.54 -8.68
CA GLU A 200 -7.66 -15.69 -9.42
C GLU A 200 -8.74 -14.74 -8.88
N HIS A 201 -9.77 -14.52 -9.66
CA HIS A 201 -10.94 -13.76 -9.28
C HIS A 201 -12.20 -14.53 -9.69
N ASP A 202 -13.08 -14.76 -8.74
CA ASP A 202 -14.33 -15.52 -8.92
C ASP A 202 -15.45 -14.72 -9.63
N GLY A 203 -15.12 -13.51 -10.08
CA GLY A 203 -16.06 -12.58 -10.70
C GLY A 203 -16.80 -11.70 -9.67
N TYR A 204 -17.51 -10.73 -10.19
CA TYR A 204 -18.42 -9.91 -9.40
C TYR A 204 -19.81 -10.56 -9.41
N MET A 205 -20.48 -10.59 -8.26
CA MET A 205 -21.87 -11.01 -8.22
C MET A 205 -22.68 -10.09 -9.13
N ALA A 206 -23.19 -10.62 -10.24
CA ALA A 206 -24.19 -9.92 -11.02
C ALA A 206 -25.41 -9.69 -10.11
N ALA A 207 -25.96 -8.47 -10.08
CA ALA A 207 -27.26 -8.26 -9.50
C ALA A 207 -28.24 -9.22 -10.20
N ALA A 208 -28.96 -10.04 -9.43
CA ALA A 208 -29.96 -10.90 -10.00
C ALA A 208 -30.91 -10.00 -10.83
N PRO A 209 -31.25 -10.38 -12.07
CA PRO A 209 -32.24 -9.63 -12.83
C PRO A 209 -33.52 -9.59 -12.02
N ALA A 210 -34.07 -8.39 -11.87
CA ALA A 210 -35.32 -8.14 -11.16
C ALA A 210 -36.50 -8.75 -11.90
#